data_f6f0fad637a47c53d82834716b7d07bd
#
_entry.id   f6f0fad637a47c53d82834716b7d07bd
#
_cell.length_a   1.000
_cell.length_b   1.000
_cell.length_c   1.000
_cell.angle_alpha   90.00
_cell.angle_beta   90.00
_cell.angle_gamma   90.00
#
_symmetry.space_group_name_H-M   'P 1'
#
loop_
_entity.id
_entity.type
_entity.pdbx_description
1 polymer ?
#
loop_
_entity_poly.entity_id
_entity_poly.type
_entity_poly.pdbx_seq_one_letter_code
_entity_poly.pdbx_strand_id
1 'polypeptide(L)'
;YARITGWGQDGPLAQAAGHDINYIALTGLLHQIGDSRGKPVPPLNVIGDYGGGGLMVAFGIVCALFERARSGKGQVVDTAMIDSVISFMAPLIGLRNQGHWLDRPAANFLSGAAHFYDTYETRDGKWIAVGAIEPQFHRLLIEKLGLDAVEFAAGVGFEGRPYEELVDQVWPRLREKLAAAVKRHTRAELEALFASSDACVAPVLSMDEAPRHPHNIARQAFIEVGGVLQNAPVPRFSRSQPSFPTPAKAAADADTAGILAELGLGAELVREALKPR
;
A
#
# COMPACT_ATOMS: atom_id res chain seq x y z
N TYR A 1 -15.07 -3.40 -23.29
CA TYR A 1 -14.59 -2.03 -23.13
C TYR A 1 -14.42 -1.71 -21.65
N ALA A 2 -13.24 -1.25 -21.23
CA ALA A 2 -12.98 -0.89 -19.85
C ALA A 2 -12.63 0.60 -19.73
N ARG A 3 -13.07 1.24 -18.66
CA ARG A 3 -12.74 2.62 -18.30
C ARG A 3 -12.49 2.73 -16.80
N ILE A 4 -11.60 3.65 -16.45
CA ILE A 4 -11.24 3.99 -15.09
C ILE A 4 -11.52 5.46 -14.88
N THR A 5 -12.13 5.80 -13.76
CA THR A 5 -12.45 7.17 -13.37
C THR A 5 -12.22 7.34 -11.86
N GLY A 6 -12.12 8.59 -11.41
CA GLY A 6 -12.07 8.89 -9.98
C GLY A 6 -13.41 8.71 -9.29
N TRP A 7 -14.46 9.34 -9.89
CA TRP A 7 -15.77 9.48 -9.27
C TRP A 7 -16.84 8.53 -9.79
N GLY A 8 -16.59 7.78 -10.85
CA GLY A 8 -17.63 7.01 -11.56
C GLY A 8 -18.24 7.79 -12.73
N GLN A 9 -19.19 7.13 -13.41
CA GLN A 9 -19.88 7.71 -14.56
C GLN A 9 -21.17 8.46 -14.17
N ASP A 10 -21.65 8.20 -12.97
CA ASP A 10 -22.88 8.75 -12.41
C ASP A 10 -22.60 9.53 -11.13
N GLY A 11 -23.58 10.26 -10.67
CA GLY A 11 -23.50 11.05 -9.45
C GLY A 11 -23.02 12.49 -9.66
N PRO A 12 -23.13 13.34 -8.63
CA PRO A 12 -22.90 14.79 -8.76
C PRO A 12 -21.48 15.20 -9.11
N LEU A 13 -20.49 14.32 -8.87
CA LEU A 13 -19.08 14.58 -9.15
C LEU A 13 -18.57 13.91 -10.42
N ALA A 14 -19.40 13.21 -11.18
CA ALA A 14 -18.99 12.46 -12.38
C ALA A 14 -18.23 13.31 -13.42
N GLN A 15 -18.53 14.60 -13.50
CA GLN A 15 -17.88 15.56 -14.41
C GLN A 15 -16.82 16.44 -13.70
N ALA A 16 -16.59 16.24 -12.42
CA ALA A 16 -15.63 17.04 -11.66
C ALA A 16 -14.20 16.50 -11.82
N ALA A 17 -13.24 17.41 -11.87
CA ALA A 17 -11.82 17.04 -11.78
C ALA A 17 -11.46 16.59 -10.34
N GLY A 18 -10.45 15.74 -10.23
CA GLY A 18 -9.90 15.29 -8.95
C GLY A 18 -8.66 14.45 -9.15
N HIS A 19 -7.99 14.14 -8.05
CA HIS A 19 -6.82 13.26 -7.98
C HIS A 19 -7.02 12.25 -6.85
N ASP A 20 -6.12 11.27 -6.72
CA ASP A 20 -6.15 10.21 -5.70
C ASP A 20 -6.65 10.71 -4.34
N ILE A 21 -6.00 11.74 -3.79
CA ILE A 21 -6.31 12.28 -2.47
C ILE A 21 -7.78 12.76 -2.34
N ASN A 22 -8.37 13.30 -3.43
CA ASN A 22 -9.76 13.74 -3.43
C ASN A 22 -10.70 12.53 -3.42
N TYR A 23 -10.37 11.48 -4.16
CA TYR A 23 -11.18 10.25 -4.23
C TYR A 23 -11.16 9.53 -2.89
N ILE A 24 -9.98 9.29 -2.30
CA ILE A 24 -9.89 8.63 -0.99
C ILE A 24 -10.45 9.46 0.17
N ALA A 25 -10.53 10.79 0.04
CA ALA A 25 -11.11 11.66 1.06
C ALA A 25 -12.60 11.39 1.29
N LEU A 26 -13.36 11.08 0.23
CA LEU A 26 -14.81 10.82 0.34
C LEU A 26 -15.12 9.38 0.80
N THR A 27 -14.15 8.47 0.81
CA THR A 27 -14.38 7.09 1.24
C THR A 27 -14.34 6.90 2.75
N GLY A 28 -13.87 7.89 3.49
CA GLY A 28 -13.55 7.79 4.92
C GLY A 28 -12.13 7.27 5.19
N LEU A 29 -11.43 6.69 4.20
CA LEU A 29 -10.09 6.13 4.39
C LEU A 29 -9.07 7.19 4.79
N LEU A 30 -9.04 8.32 4.09
CA LEU A 30 -8.07 9.38 4.39
C LEU A 30 -8.25 9.93 5.81
N HIS A 31 -9.48 9.96 6.33
CA HIS A 31 -9.73 10.33 7.72
C HIS A 31 -9.07 9.37 8.71
N GLN A 32 -9.00 8.08 8.40
CA GLN A 32 -8.36 7.08 9.28
C GLN A 32 -6.82 7.12 9.22
N ILE A 33 -6.25 7.70 8.16
CA ILE A 33 -4.80 7.86 7.98
C ILE A 33 -4.40 9.25 8.48
N GLY A 34 -3.93 9.34 9.70
CA GLY A 34 -3.61 10.61 10.32
C GLY A 34 -2.44 10.54 11.30
N ASP A 35 -1.98 11.71 11.74
CA ASP A 35 -1.01 11.84 12.83
C ASP A 35 -1.72 11.91 14.21
N SER A 36 -0.93 11.92 15.28
CA SER A 36 -1.44 11.99 16.67
C SER A 36 -2.20 13.29 16.98
N ARG A 37 -2.11 14.31 16.14
CA ARG A 37 -2.86 15.58 16.25
C ARG A 37 -4.20 15.51 15.53
N GLY A 38 -4.50 14.39 14.86
CA GLY A 38 -5.73 14.19 14.10
C GLY A 38 -5.70 14.78 12.69
N LYS A 39 -4.54 15.23 12.19
CA LYS A 39 -4.40 15.72 10.82
C LYS A 39 -4.34 14.51 9.85
N PRO A 40 -5.25 14.42 8.85
CA PRO A 40 -5.12 13.42 7.79
C PRO A 40 -3.79 13.54 7.04
N VAL A 41 -3.10 12.43 6.82
CA VAL A 41 -1.79 12.37 6.16
C VAL A 41 -1.95 11.70 4.79
N PRO A 42 -1.56 12.37 3.68
CA PRO A 42 -1.61 11.77 2.35
C PRO A 42 -0.71 10.53 2.24
N PRO A 43 -1.26 9.34 1.88
CA PRO A 43 -0.50 8.09 1.81
C PRO A 43 0.17 7.88 0.44
N LEU A 44 0.56 8.94 -0.26
CA LEU A 44 0.88 8.95 -1.69
C LEU A 44 -0.36 8.62 -2.54
N ASN A 45 -0.18 8.37 -3.83
CA ASN A 45 -1.28 8.03 -4.75
C ASN A 45 -1.38 6.50 -5.03
N VAL A 46 -0.90 5.68 -4.09
CA VAL A 46 -0.86 4.23 -4.31
C VAL A 46 -2.20 3.54 -4.01
N ILE A 47 -3.07 4.16 -3.22
CA ILE A 47 -4.32 3.55 -2.79
C ILE A 47 -5.43 3.79 -3.82
N GLY A 48 -5.68 5.04 -4.22
CA GLY A 48 -6.69 5.39 -5.21
C GLY A 48 -6.26 5.05 -6.63
N ASP A 49 -5.19 5.71 -7.12
CA ASP A 49 -4.78 5.56 -8.52
C ASP A 49 -4.32 4.14 -8.87
N TYR A 50 -3.42 3.56 -8.07
CA TYR A 50 -2.84 2.25 -8.40
C TYR A 50 -3.69 1.09 -7.87
N GLY A 51 -4.04 1.06 -6.58
CA GLY A 51 -4.83 -0.02 -5.99
C GLY A 51 -6.28 -0.01 -6.47
N GLY A 52 -6.98 1.09 -6.19
CA GLY A 52 -8.40 1.25 -6.51
C GLY A 52 -8.69 1.42 -8.01
N GLY A 53 -7.74 2.02 -8.72
CA GLY A 53 -7.87 2.26 -10.15
C GLY A 53 -7.21 1.19 -11.00
N GLY A 54 -5.88 1.26 -11.14
CA GLY A 54 -5.12 0.45 -12.08
C GLY A 54 -5.28 -1.05 -11.86
N LEU A 55 -5.11 -1.53 -10.63
CA LEU A 55 -5.23 -2.96 -10.31
C LEU A 55 -6.67 -3.45 -10.46
N MET A 56 -7.66 -2.67 -9.99
CA MET A 56 -9.08 -3.06 -10.06
C MET A 56 -9.60 -3.10 -11.49
N VAL A 57 -9.21 -2.15 -12.35
CA VAL A 57 -9.61 -2.22 -13.77
C VAL A 57 -8.94 -3.39 -14.49
N ALA A 58 -7.67 -3.69 -14.20
CA ALA A 58 -6.99 -4.85 -14.76
C ALA A 58 -7.67 -6.16 -14.35
N PHE A 59 -8.04 -6.30 -13.06
CA PHE A 59 -8.81 -7.43 -12.56
C PHE A 59 -10.19 -7.53 -13.24
N GLY A 60 -10.90 -6.41 -13.36
CA GLY A 60 -12.21 -6.35 -14.05
C GLY A 60 -12.12 -6.77 -15.52
N ILE A 61 -11.06 -6.36 -16.24
CA ILE A 61 -10.81 -6.78 -17.62
C ILE A 61 -10.62 -8.30 -17.70
N VAL A 62 -9.79 -8.88 -16.82
CA VAL A 62 -9.55 -10.34 -16.79
C VAL A 62 -10.86 -11.09 -16.51
N CYS A 63 -11.66 -10.63 -15.52
CA CYS A 63 -12.97 -11.21 -15.23
C CYS A 63 -13.91 -11.15 -16.46
N ALA A 64 -13.96 -10.00 -17.14
CA ALA A 64 -14.81 -9.83 -18.32
C ALA A 64 -14.35 -10.71 -19.51
N LEU A 65 -13.05 -10.89 -19.70
CA LEU A 65 -12.50 -11.79 -20.70
C LEU A 65 -12.80 -13.26 -20.40
N PHE A 66 -12.71 -13.65 -19.14
CA PHE A 66 -13.03 -15.00 -18.68
C PHE A 66 -14.54 -15.30 -18.87
N GLU A 67 -15.40 -14.34 -18.50
CA GLU A 67 -16.84 -14.45 -18.72
C GLU A 67 -17.17 -14.56 -20.23
N ARG A 68 -16.58 -13.68 -21.04
CA ARG A 68 -16.75 -13.69 -22.50
C ARG A 68 -16.34 -15.02 -23.14
N ALA A 69 -15.29 -15.67 -22.65
CA ALA A 69 -14.86 -16.98 -23.15
C ALA A 69 -15.94 -18.07 -22.95
N ARG A 70 -16.88 -17.88 -22.03
CA ARG A 70 -17.99 -18.81 -21.73
C ARG A 70 -19.28 -18.39 -22.43
N SER A 71 -19.62 -17.10 -22.43
CA SER A 71 -20.89 -16.58 -22.93
C SER A 71 -20.86 -16.12 -24.39
N GLY A 72 -19.67 -15.83 -24.90
CA GLY A 72 -19.47 -15.17 -26.22
C GLY A 72 -19.81 -13.68 -26.21
N LYS A 73 -20.22 -13.11 -25.09
CA LYS A 73 -20.69 -11.70 -25.00
C LYS A 73 -19.63 -10.80 -24.36
N GLY A 74 -19.45 -9.62 -24.94
CA GLY A 74 -18.65 -8.55 -24.34
C GLY A 74 -19.49 -7.68 -23.40
N GLN A 75 -18.81 -6.88 -22.58
CA GLN A 75 -19.45 -5.95 -21.66
C GLN A 75 -18.61 -4.70 -21.41
N VAL A 76 -19.21 -3.69 -20.78
CA VAL A 76 -18.47 -2.54 -20.26
C VAL A 76 -18.04 -2.84 -18.83
N VAL A 77 -16.77 -2.56 -18.54
CA VAL A 77 -16.23 -2.57 -17.18
C VAL A 77 -16.05 -1.11 -16.77
N ASP A 78 -16.81 -0.68 -15.78
CA ASP A 78 -16.71 0.64 -15.19
C ASP A 78 -16.03 0.52 -13.82
N THR A 79 -14.88 1.17 -13.68
CA THR A 79 -14.08 1.13 -12.45
C THR A 79 -13.92 2.54 -11.92
N ALA A 80 -14.66 2.88 -10.87
CA ALA A 80 -14.45 4.10 -10.12
C ALA A 80 -13.49 3.88 -8.96
N MET A 81 -12.48 4.74 -8.83
CA MET A 81 -11.50 4.63 -7.73
C MET A 81 -12.17 4.74 -6.37
N ILE A 82 -13.17 5.61 -6.24
CA ILE A 82 -13.94 5.78 -4.99
C ILE A 82 -14.62 4.47 -4.58
N ASP A 83 -15.28 3.76 -5.49
CA ASP A 83 -16.02 2.53 -5.20
C ASP A 83 -15.06 1.41 -4.77
N SER A 84 -13.94 1.32 -5.49
CA SER A 84 -12.89 0.35 -5.19
C SER A 84 -12.31 0.57 -3.80
N VAL A 85 -11.98 1.81 -3.44
CA VAL A 85 -11.42 2.14 -2.12
C VAL A 85 -12.45 1.90 -1.01
N ILE A 86 -13.73 2.20 -1.23
CA ILE A 86 -14.79 1.86 -0.28
C ILE A 86 -14.85 0.34 -0.06
N SER A 87 -14.68 -0.46 -1.11
CA SER A 87 -14.66 -1.93 -0.98
C SER A 87 -13.48 -2.43 -0.14
N PHE A 88 -12.32 -1.77 -0.21
CA PHE A 88 -11.16 -2.09 0.63
C PHE A 88 -11.40 -1.81 2.12
N MET A 89 -12.30 -0.91 2.44
CA MET A 89 -12.65 -0.59 3.82
C MET A 89 -13.61 -1.60 4.47
N ALA A 90 -14.12 -2.58 3.74
CA ALA A 90 -15.07 -3.55 4.28
C ALA A 90 -14.63 -4.20 5.62
N PRO A 91 -13.35 -4.61 5.82
CA PRO A 91 -12.89 -5.13 7.11
C PRO A 91 -12.97 -4.09 8.23
N LEU A 92 -12.61 -2.83 7.95
CA LEU A 92 -12.62 -1.73 8.94
C LEU A 92 -14.05 -1.36 9.34
N ILE A 93 -14.97 -1.36 8.38
CA ILE A 93 -16.41 -1.19 8.62
C ILE A 93 -16.92 -2.33 9.50
N GLY A 94 -16.49 -3.56 9.25
CA GLY A 94 -16.83 -4.72 10.07
C GLY A 94 -16.36 -4.58 11.52
N LEU A 95 -15.11 -4.18 11.74
CA LEU A 95 -14.54 -3.92 13.06
C LEU A 95 -15.27 -2.79 13.79
N ARG A 96 -15.60 -1.71 13.08
CA ARG A 96 -16.36 -0.60 13.64
C ARG A 96 -17.74 -1.04 14.13
N ASN A 97 -18.45 -1.83 13.34
CA ASN A 97 -19.77 -2.37 13.72
C ASN A 97 -19.71 -3.30 14.95
N GLN A 98 -18.54 -3.89 15.23
CA GLN A 98 -18.28 -4.72 16.41
C GLN A 98 -17.75 -3.92 17.60
N GLY A 99 -17.57 -2.60 17.48
CA GLY A 99 -17.01 -1.75 18.54
C GLY A 99 -15.49 -1.84 18.70
N HIS A 100 -14.77 -2.41 17.72
CA HIS A 100 -13.32 -2.60 17.71
C HIS A 100 -12.59 -1.64 16.76
N TRP A 101 -13.24 -0.53 16.42
CA TRP A 101 -12.67 0.52 15.58
C TRP A 101 -13.32 1.86 15.88
N LEU A 102 -12.51 2.86 16.20
CA LEU A 102 -12.95 4.24 16.44
C LEU A 102 -12.88 5.08 15.19
N ASP A 103 -13.86 5.94 14.98
CA ASP A 103 -13.85 6.93 13.89
C ASP A 103 -12.98 8.15 14.26
N ARG A 104 -11.69 7.85 14.47
CA ARG A 104 -10.69 8.82 14.92
C ARG A 104 -9.33 8.48 14.29
N PRO A 105 -8.61 9.45 13.67
CA PRO A 105 -7.28 9.22 13.11
C PRO A 105 -6.29 8.72 14.17
N ALA A 106 -5.33 7.92 13.77
CA ALA A 106 -4.26 7.39 14.62
C ALA A 106 -4.73 6.78 15.97
N ALA A 107 -5.97 6.27 16.00
CA ALA A 107 -6.60 5.76 17.22
C ALA A 107 -6.95 4.27 17.15
N ASN A 108 -6.46 3.56 16.15
CA ASN A 108 -6.81 2.16 15.96
C ASN A 108 -5.55 1.30 15.87
N PHE A 109 -5.71 -0.01 16.12
CA PHE A 109 -4.56 -0.92 16.18
C PHE A 109 -3.76 -1.00 14.86
N LEU A 110 -4.39 -0.79 13.70
CA LEU A 110 -3.70 -0.73 12.40
C LEU A 110 -3.28 0.69 11.98
N SER A 111 -3.54 1.70 12.80
CA SER A 111 -3.23 3.10 12.48
C SER A 111 -2.17 3.71 13.41
N GLY A 112 -1.34 2.89 14.04
CA GLY A 112 -0.24 3.33 14.89
C GLY A 112 -0.64 3.66 16.34
N ALA A 113 -1.86 3.35 16.78
CA ALA A 113 -2.22 3.50 18.19
C ALA A 113 -1.65 2.39 19.07
N ALA A 114 -1.70 1.14 18.58
CA ALA A 114 -1.22 -0.01 19.32
C ALA A 114 0.31 -0.11 19.26
N HIS A 115 0.92 -0.43 20.42
CA HIS A 115 2.36 -0.60 20.53
C HIS A 115 2.91 -1.71 19.63
N PHE A 116 2.10 -2.67 19.26
CA PHE A 116 2.48 -3.81 18.43
C PHE A 116 2.27 -3.57 16.92
N TYR A 117 1.76 -2.38 16.53
CA TYR A 117 1.57 -2.03 15.12
C TYR A 117 1.86 -0.54 14.89
N ASP A 118 3.14 -0.20 14.81
CA ASP A 118 3.61 1.18 14.63
C ASP A 118 5.06 1.18 14.11
N THR A 119 5.58 2.36 13.82
CA THR A 119 6.99 2.59 13.50
C THR A 119 7.71 3.23 14.67
N TYR A 120 8.95 2.80 14.92
CA TYR A 120 9.76 3.27 16.05
C TYR A 120 11.12 3.77 15.60
N GLU A 121 11.50 4.93 16.14
CA GLU A 121 12.79 5.54 15.87
C GLU A 121 13.91 4.85 16.65
N THR A 122 14.97 4.48 15.96
CA THR A 122 16.17 3.85 16.51
C THR A 122 17.19 4.89 16.99
N ARG A 123 18.23 4.46 17.71
CA ARG A 123 19.28 5.34 18.24
C ARG A 123 20.00 6.16 17.16
N ASP A 124 20.15 5.60 15.97
CA ASP A 124 20.81 6.22 14.81
C ASP A 124 19.87 7.07 13.95
N GLY A 125 18.66 7.40 14.46
CA GLY A 125 17.70 8.25 13.76
C GLY A 125 17.00 7.58 12.56
N LYS A 126 17.16 6.27 12.41
CA LYS A 126 16.45 5.45 11.44
C LYS A 126 15.19 4.87 12.08
N TRP A 127 14.45 4.06 11.34
CA TRP A 127 13.15 3.53 11.79
C TRP A 127 13.06 2.02 11.57
N ILE A 128 12.31 1.37 12.47
CA ILE A 128 11.79 0.01 12.27
C ILE A 128 10.26 0.07 12.24
N ALA A 129 9.67 -0.87 11.52
CA ALA A 129 8.24 -1.16 11.55
C ALA A 129 8.00 -2.41 12.41
N VAL A 130 7.01 -2.35 13.27
CA VAL A 130 6.53 -3.45 14.10
C VAL A 130 5.10 -3.78 13.68
N GLY A 131 4.82 -5.06 13.42
CA GLY A 131 3.50 -5.58 13.04
C GLY A 131 3.15 -6.87 13.79
N ALA A 132 3.48 -6.95 15.09
CA ALA A 132 3.36 -8.14 15.93
C ALA A 132 1.94 -8.29 16.53
N ILE A 133 0.93 -8.45 15.69
CA ILE A 133 -0.49 -8.47 16.07
C ILE A 133 -0.85 -9.73 16.87
N GLU A 134 -0.42 -10.90 16.38
CA GLU A 134 -0.76 -12.19 16.99
C GLU A 134 0.03 -12.41 18.29
N PRO A 135 -0.58 -13.01 19.32
CA PRO A 135 0.04 -13.18 20.64
C PRO A 135 1.41 -13.87 20.61
N GLN A 136 1.62 -14.84 19.73
CA GLN A 136 2.90 -15.53 19.61
C GLN A 136 4.02 -14.64 19.06
N PHE A 137 3.74 -13.79 18.09
CA PHE A 137 4.70 -12.85 17.50
C PHE A 137 4.98 -11.68 18.46
N HIS A 138 3.94 -11.18 19.12
CA HIS A 138 4.06 -10.18 20.15
C HIS A 138 4.97 -10.65 21.32
N ARG A 139 4.78 -11.90 21.80
CA ARG A 139 5.60 -12.46 22.85
C ARG A 139 7.08 -12.46 22.46
N LEU A 140 7.41 -12.86 21.22
CA LEU A 140 8.79 -12.87 20.71
C LEU A 140 9.38 -11.46 20.64
N LEU A 141 8.59 -10.46 20.23
CA LEU A 141 9.00 -9.06 20.23
C LEU A 141 9.41 -8.60 21.63
N ILE A 142 8.55 -8.84 22.62
CA ILE A 142 8.75 -8.40 24.01
C ILE A 142 9.93 -9.11 24.67
N GLU A 143 10.03 -10.43 24.47
CA GLU A 143 11.14 -11.25 24.98
C GLU A 143 12.49 -10.79 24.42
N LYS A 144 12.61 -10.61 23.11
CA LYS A 144 13.87 -10.20 22.48
C LYS A 144 14.31 -8.78 22.87
N LEU A 145 13.38 -7.89 23.17
CA LEU A 145 13.70 -6.56 23.70
C LEU A 145 13.92 -6.52 25.22
N GLY A 146 13.76 -7.65 25.90
CA GLY A 146 13.91 -7.74 27.37
C GLY A 146 12.88 -6.94 28.13
N LEU A 147 11.65 -6.87 27.61
CA LEU A 147 10.54 -6.15 28.23
C LEU A 147 9.68 -7.07 29.10
N ASP A 148 8.90 -6.50 30.02
CA ASP A 148 8.03 -7.25 30.93
C ASP A 148 6.84 -7.87 30.15
N ALA A 149 6.87 -9.18 30.00
CA ALA A 149 5.85 -9.93 29.26
C ALA A 149 4.46 -9.84 29.90
N VAL A 150 4.38 -9.74 31.24
CA VAL A 150 3.09 -9.65 31.97
C VAL A 150 2.45 -8.29 31.71
N GLU A 151 3.26 -7.22 31.80
CA GLU A 151 2.78 -5.88 31.54
C GLU A 151 2.29 -5.72 30.10
N PHE A 152 3.07 -6.21 29.11
CA PHE A 152 2.76 -6.06 27.71
C PHE A 152 1.62 -6.97 27.23
N ALA A 153 1.38 -8.10 27.88
CA ALA A 153 0.23 -8.97 27.59
C ALA A 153 -1.12 -8.26 27.78
N ALA A 154 -1.17 -7.27 28.67
CA ALA A 154 -2.38 -6.47 28.92
C ALA A 154 -2.84 -5.62 27.72
N GLY A 155 -1.96 -5.40 26.74
CA GLY A 155 -2.26 -4.60 25.55
C GLY A 155 -2.62 -5.42 24.30
N VAL A 156 -2.67 -6.75 24.39
CA VAL A 156 -2.94 -7.65 23.26
C VAL A 156 -4.35 -8.20 23.33
N GLY A 157 -5.04 -8.23 22.18
CA GLY A 157 -6.43 -8.66 22.09
C GLY A 157 -7.43 -7.57 22.51
N PHE A 158 -8.71 -7.83 22.25
CA PHE A 158 -9.79 -6.87 22.52
C PHE A 158 -10.77 -7.42 23.58
N GLU A 159 -10.52 -8.61 24.06
CA GLU A 159 -11.44 -9.29 24.99
C GLU A 159 -11.31 -8.74 26.41
N GLY A 160 -12.45 -8.62 27.07
CA GLY A 160 -12.54 -8.34 28.50
C GLY A 160 -12.38 -6.90 28.92
N ARG A 161 -12.25 -5.92 27.97
CA ARG A 161 -12.23 -4.49 28.28
C ARG A 161 -12.75 -3.63 27.13
N PRO A 162 -13.24 -2.41 27.40
CA PRO A 162 -13.64 -1.47 26.35
C PRO A 162 -12.47 -1.13 25.40
N TYR A 163 -12.75 -1.04 24.09
CA TYR A 163 -11.73 -0.74 23.11
C TYR A 163 -11.10 0.66 23.33
N GLU A 164 -11.90 1.63 23.75
CA GLU A 164 -11.45 2.98 24.10
C GLU A 164 -10.41 2.98 25.23
N GLU A 165 -10.54 2.09 26.21
CA GLU A 165 -9.56 1.95 27.31
C GLU A 165 -8.20 1.50 26.78
N LEU A 166 -8.18 0.56 25.81
CA LEU A 166 -6.94 0.15 25.14
C LEU A 166 -6.29 1.34 24.43
N VAL A 167 -7.09 2.08 23.67
CA VAL A 167 -6.63 3.20 22.84
C VAL A 167 -6.12 4.38 23.67
N ASP A 168 -6.86 4.75 24.72
CA ASP A 168 -6.61 6.00 25.44
C ASP A 168 -5.68 5.82 26.65
N GLN A 169 -5.52 4.61 27.18
CA GLN A 169 -4.76 4.38 28.42
C GLN A 169 -3.68 3.31 28.28
N VAL A 170 -4.01 2.15 27.71
CA VAL A 170 -3.08 1.00 27.71
C VAL A 170 -2.01 1.15 26.63
N TRP A 171 -2.41 1.32 25.39
CA TRP A 171 -1.46 1.37 24.28
C TRP A 171 -0.50 2.55 24.32
N PRO A 172 -0.89 3.78 24.66
CA PRO A 172 0.05 4.90 24.75
C PRO A 172 1.20 4.61 25.73
N ARG A 173 0.90 4.09 26.92
CA ARG A 173 1.91 3.71 27.91
C ARG A 173 2.85 2.61 27.42
N LEU A 174 2.32 1.59 26.76
CA LEU A 174 3.14 0.49 26.21
C LEU A 174 3.97 0.95 25.01
N ARG A 175 3.45 1.86 24.17
CA ARG A 175 4.20 2.47 23.07
C ARG A 175 5.42 3.25 23.56
N GLU A 176 5.25 4.06 24.59
CA GLU A 176 6.37 4.80 25.21
C GLU A 176 7.48 3.86 25.68
N LYS A 177 7.12 2.77 26.35
CA LYS A 177 8.08 1.77 26.83
C LYS A 177 8.76 1.04 25.69
N LEU A 178 8.02 0.64 24.65
CA LEU A 178 8.58 0.00 23.47
C LEU A 178 9.49 0.97 22.72
N ALA A 179 9.09 2.22 22.52
CA ALA A 179 9.90 3.26 21.90
C ALA A 179 11.21 3.47 22.65
N ALA A 180 11.17 3.52 23.98
CA ALA A 180 12.36 3.65 24.80
C ALA A 180 13.30 2.43 24.68
N ALA A 181 12.75 1.24 24.55
CA ALA A 181 13.52 0.02 24.31
C ALA A 181 14.21 0.03 22.92
N VAL A 182 13.46 0.33 21.89
CA VAL A 182 13.95 0.45 20.51
C VAL A 182 15.04 1.52 20.40
N LYS A 183 14.85 2.67 21.06
CA LYS A 183 15.80 3.80 21.03
C LYS A 183 17.18 3.48 21.62
N ARG A 184 17.33 2.39 22.36
CA ARG A 184 18.64 1.90 22.84
C ARG A 184 19.51 1.27 21.76
N HIS A 185 18.92 0.90 20.62
CA HIS A 185 19.55 0.16 19.54
C HIS A 185 19.59 0.96 18.24
N THR A 186 20.59 0.71 17.41
CA THR A 186 20.60 1.12 16.02
C THR A 186 19.67 0.22 15.19
N ARG A 187 19.27 0.67 14.01
CA ARG A 187 18.46 -0.16 13.10
C ARG A 187 19.16 -1.48 12.74
N ALA A 188 20.48 -1.44 12.49
CA ALA A 188 21.26 -2.63 12.16
C ALA A 188 21.33 -3.63 13.34
N GLU A 189 21.47 -3.16 14.58
CA GLU A 189 21.43 -4.01 15.77
C GLU A 189 20.06 -4.69 15.91
N LEU A 190 18.96 -4.00 15.63
CA LEU A 190 17.61 -4.57 15.67
C LEU A 190 17.38 -5.55 14.51
N GLU A 191 17.86 -5.25 13.31
CA GLU A 191 17.82 -6.19 12.20
C GLU A 191 18.50 -7.51 12.55
N ALA A 192 19.69 -7.44 13.18
CA ALA A 192 20.40 -8.63 13.65
C ALA A 192 19.67 -9.34 14.80
N LEU A 193 19.12 -8.61 15.77
CA LEU A 193 18.36 -9.16 16.90
C LEU A 193 17.12 -9.94 16.45
N PHE A 194 16.42 -9.43 15.46
CA PHE A 194 15.19 -10.03 14.95
C PHE A 194 15.39 -10.95 13.74
N ALA A 195 16.62 -11.09 13.25
CA ALA A 195 16.94 -12.01 12.16
C ALA A 195 16.47 -13.44 12.51
N SER A 196 15.85 -14.11 11.54
CA SER A 196 15.30 -15.47 11.70
C SER A 196 14.29 -15.61 12.86
N SER A 197 13.53 -14.55 13.15
CA SER A 197 12.50 -14.52 14.20
C SER A 197 11.17 -14.08 13.62
N ASP A 198 10.09 -14.69 14.11
CA ASP A 198 8.71 -14.34 13.72
C ASP A 198 8.14 -13.16 14.55
N ALA A 199 8.98 -12.28 15.07
CA ALA A 199 8.55 -11.11 15.86
C ALA A 199 7.90 -10.01 15.02
N CYS A 200 7.75 -10.18 13.72
CA CYS A 200 7.14 -9.23 12.77
C CYS A 200 7.76 -7.83 12.85
N VAL A 201 9.10 -7.78 12.86
CA VAL A 201 9.87 -6.54 12.85
C VAL A 201 10.67 -6.44 11.56
N ALA A 202 10.63 -5.28 10.92
CA ALA A 202 11.37 -5.01 9.70
C ALA A 202 11.98 -3.59 9.69
N PRO A 203 13.13 -3.37 9.03
CA PRO A 203 13.66 -2.03 8.85
C PRO A 203 12.76 -1.21 7.91
N VAL A 204 12.58 0.07 8.21
CA VAL A 204 12.04 1.02 7.25
C VAL A 204 13.18 1.50 6.38
N LEU A 205 13.15 1.13 5.11
CA LEU A 205 14.20 1.41 4.14
C LEU A 205 13.84 2.61 3.28
N SER A 206 14.86 3.41 2.92
CA SER A 206 14.71 4.41 1.87
C SER A 206 14.59 3.74 0.49
N MET A 207 14.19 4.51 -0.54
CA MET A 207 14.17 4.04 -1.93
C MET A 207 15.55 3.60 -2.42
N ASP A 208 16.63 4.21 -1.92
CA ASP A 208 18.00 3.84 -2.26
C ASP A 208 18.48 2.57 -1.51
N GLU A 209 17.98 2.33 -0.31
CA GLU A 209 18.32 1.16 0.50
C GLU A 209 17.55 -0.10 0.05
N ALA A 210 16.28 0.05 -0.35
CA ALA A 210 15.42 -1.08 -0.68
C ALA A 210 15.99 -2.02 -1.76
N PRO A 211 16.60 -1.55 -2.88
CA PRO A 211 17.19 -2.44 -3.89
C PRO A 211 18.39 -3.25 -3.37
N ARG A 212 19.04 -2.78 -2.31
CA ARG A 212 20.23 -3.43 -1.74
C ARG A 212 19.92 -4.38 -0.59
N HIS A 213 18.67 -4.43 -0.15
CA HIS A 213 18.27 -5.33 0.93
C HIS A 213 18.39 -6.79 0.50
N PRO A 214 19.02 -7.69 1.30
CA PRO A 214 19.30 -9.08 0.92
C PRO A 214 18.07 -9.85 0.43
N HIS A 215 16.92 -9.65 1.07
CA HIS A 215 15.65 -10.28 0.65
C HIS A 215 15.22 -9.81 -0.74
N ASN A 216 15.29 -8.50 -1.01
CA ASN A 216 14.90 -7.93 -2.30
C ASN A 216 15.85 -8.37 -3.43
N ILE A 217 17.15 -8.50 -3.13
CA ILE A 217 18.15 -9.07 -4.04
C ILE A 217 17.81 -10.53 -4.35
N ALA A 218 17.63 -11.35 -3.32
CA ALA A 218 17.29 -12.78 -3.48
C ALA A 218 15.98 -12.98 -4.26
N ARG A 219 15.02 -12.06 -4.07
CA ARG A 219 13.76 -12.01 -4.82
C ARG A 219 13.90 -11.43 -6.23
N GLN A 220 15.03 -10.83 -6.58
CA GLN A 220 15.16 -10.05 -7.83
C GLN A 220 13.98 -9.09 -7.98
N ALA A 221 13.67 -8.35 -6.90
CA ALA A 221 12.51 -7.45 -6.88
C ALA A 221 12.74 -6.18 -7.72
N PHE A 222 14.02 -5.85 -7.96
CA PHE A 222 14.46 -4.76 -8.80
C PHE A 222 15.30 -5.29 -9.95
N ILE A 223 15.19 -4.66 -11.12
CA ILE A 223 15.93 -4.98 -12.34
C ILE A 223 16.49 -3.71 -12.94
N GLU A 224 17.55 -3.83 -13.72
CA GLU A 224 18.09 -2.72 -14.51
C GLU A 224 17.68 -2.90 -15.98
N VAL A 225 17.07 -1.87 -16.55
CA VAL A 225 16.61 -1.84 -17.94
C VAL A 225 17.14 -0.58 -18.60
N GLY A 226 18.07 -0.74 -19.54
CA GLY A 226 18.68 0.41 -20.24
C GLY A 226 19.43 1.37 -19.31
N GLY A 227 20.08 0.86 -18.25
CA GLY A 227 20.79 1.67 -17.25
C GLY A 227 19.86 2.31 -16.18
N VAL A 228 18.57 1.99 -16.19
CA VAL A 228 17.60 2.52 -15.23
C VAL A 228 17.10 1.41 -14.32
N LEU A 229 17.20 1.62 -13.00
CA LEU A 229 16.67 0.71 -12.00
C LEU A 229 15.14 0.79 -12.00
N GLN A 230 14.48 -0.36 -12.09
CA GLN A 230 13.02 -0.50 -12.12
C GLN A 230 12.57 -1.68 -11.25
N ASN A 231 11.27 -1.75 -10.98
CA ASN A 231 10.69 -2.94 -10.38
C ASN A 231 10.65 -4.11 -11.37
N ALA A 232 10.85 -5.32 -10.88
CA ALA A 232 10.59 -6.52 -11.67
C ALA A 232 9.09 -6.70 -11.93
N PRO A 233 8.68 -7.34 -13.04
CA PRO A 233 7.28 -7.64 -13.32
C PRO A 233 6.64 -8.52 -12.24
N VAL A 234 5.40 -8.19 -11.88
CA VAL A 234 4.57 -8.96 -10.93
C VAL A 234 3.15 -9.10 -11.49
N PRO A 235 2.39 -10.15 -11.09
CA PRO A 235 2.81 -11.30 -10.26
C PRO A 235 3.77 -12.23 -11.00
N ARG A 236 4.48 -13.09 -10.26
CA ARG A 236 5.37 -14.11 -10.81
C ARG A 236 4.59 -15.39 -11.07
N PHE A 237 4.69 -15.91 -12.26
CA PHE A 237 4.05 -17.17 -12.64
C PHE A 237 5.10 -18.28 -12.72
N SER A 238 4.73 -19.50 -12.34
CA SER A 238 5.63 -20.67 -12.39
C SER A 238 5.99 -21.11 -13.81
N ARG A 239 5.17 -20.79 -14.78
CA ARG A 239 5.32 -21.20 -16.18
C ARG A 239 5.38 -20.03 -17.16
N SER A 240 4.44 -19.08 -17.07
CA SER A 240 4.38 -17.93 -17.95
C SER A 240 5.33 -16.84 -17.46
N GLN A 241 6.27 -16.42 -18.29
CA GLN A 241 7.17 -15.33 -17.94
C GLN A 241 6.59 -14.02 -18.48
N PRO A 242 6.38 -13.00 -17.62
CA PRO A 242 6.03 -11.68 -18.11
C PRO A 242 7.20 -11.10 -18.91
N SER A 243 6.89 -10.36 -19.96
CA SER A 243 7.93 -9.62 -20.70
C SER A 243 8.51 -8.50 -19.83
N PHE A 244 9.83 -8.31 -19.92
CA PHE A 244 10.45 -7.17 -19.27
C PHE A 244 10.04 -5.89 -20.01
N PRO A 245 9.86 -4.77 -19.28
CA PRO A 245 9.59 -3.49 -19.91
C PRO A 245 10.77 -3.10 -20.80
N THR A 246 10.47 -2.43 -21.90
CA THR A 246 11.50 -1.77 -22.72
C THR A 246 11.90 -0.45 -22.06
N PRO A 247 13.15 0.02 -22.20
CA PRO A 247 13.54 1.33 -21.69
C PRO A 247 12.62 2.43 -22.24
N ALA A 248 12.26 3.38 -21.40
CA ALA A 248 11.57 4.58 -21.88
C ALA A 248 12.45 5.31 -22.91
N LYS A 249 11.87 5.72 -24.03
CA LYS A 249 12.55 6.53 -25.01
C LYS A 249 12.65 7.99 -24.52
N ALA A 250 13.71 8.67 -24.92
CA ALA A 250 13.99 10.04 -24.44
C ALA A 250 12.94 11.07 -24.91
N ALA A 251 12.29 10.85 -26.06
CA ALA A 251 11.26 11.72 -26.59
C ALA A 251 9.88 11.10 -26.43
N ALA A 252 8.90 11.86 -25.98
CA ALA A 252 7.53 11.39 -25.77
C ALA A 252 6.84 10.88 -27.04
N ASP A 253 7.27 11.36 -28.20
CA ASP A 253 6.76 11.00 -29.52
C ASP A 253 7.64 10.01 -30.31
N ALA A 254 8.72 9.49 -29.68
CA ALA A 254 9.72 8.65 -30.36
C ALA A 254 9.16 7.40 -31.03
N ASP A 255 8.02 6.87 -30.56
CA ASP A 255 7.33 5.71 -31.10
C ASP A 255 6.17 6.07 -32.02
N THR A 256 5.72 7.33 -32.01
CA THR A 256 4.48 7.74 -32.70
C THR A 256 4.52 7.45 -34.18
N ALA A 257 5.60 7.79 -34.86
CA ALA A 257 5.73 7.53 -36.30
C ALA A 257 5.69 6.04 -36.63
N GLY A 258 6.37 5.20 -35.84
CA GLY A 258 6.36 3.74 -36.00
C GLY A 258 4.96 3.15 -35.79
N ILE A 259 4.27 3.52 -34.73
CA ILE A 259 2.92 3.06 -34.43
C ILE A 259 1.92 3.46 -35.52
N LEU A 260 2.00 4.71 -35.99
CA LEU A 260 1.09 5.20 -37.04
C LEU A 260 1.35 4.48 -38.37
N ALA A 261 2.62 4.13 -38.68
CA ALA A 261 2.98 3.35 -39.85
C ALA A 261 2.46 1.88 -39.77
N GLU A 262 2.58 1.24 -38.62
CA GLU A 262 2.04 -0.10 -38.34
C GLU A 262 0.51 -0.15 -38.48
N LEU A 263 -0.18 0.93 -38.13
CA LEU A 263 -1.62 1.07 -38.33
C LEU A 263 -2.04 1.32 -39.76
N GLY A 264 -1.09 1.42 -40.71
CA GLY A 264 -1.38 1.65 -42.12
C GLY A 264 -1.94 3.05 -42.44
N LEU A 265 -1.72 4.03 -41.56
CA LEU A 265 -2.17 5.39 -41.80
C LEU A 265 -1.35 6.10 -42.85
N GLY A 266 -2.01 6.83 -43.76
CA GLY A 266 -1.36 7.57 -44.83
C GLY A 266 -0.34 8.60 -44.34
N ALA A 267 0.73 8.79 -45.11
CA ALA A 267 1.86 9.67 -44.74
C ALA A 267 1.49 11.12 -44.41
N GLU A 268 0.34 11.60 -44.86
CA GLU A 268 -0.17 12.94 -44.59
C GLU A 268 -0.73 13.04 -43.15
N LEU A 269 -1.52 12.06 -42.74
CA LEU A 269 -2.04 11.95 -41.34
C LEU A 269 -0.91 11.77 -40.34
N VAL A 270 0.11 10.98 -40.67
CA VAL A 270 1.31 10.80 -39.85
C VAL A 270 2.04 12.12 -39.67
N ARG A 271 2.24 12.90 -40.75
CA ARG A 271 2.86 14.22 -40.69
C ARG A 271 2.07 15.22 -39.85
N GLU A 272 0.74 15.19 -39.94
CA GLU A 272 -0.12 16.08 -39.16
C GLU A 272 -0.10 15.72 -37.67
N ALA A 273 -0.13 14.46 -37.31
CA ALA A 273 -0.04 13.96 -35.94
C ALA A 273 1.32 14.26 -35.26
N LEU A 274 2.39 14.41 -36.03
CA LEU A 274 3.74 14.72 -35.54
C LEU A 274 4.06 16.23 -35.48
N LYS A 275 3.11 17.09 -35.84
CA LYS A 275 3.31 18.56 -35.68
C LYS A 275 3.38 18.92 -34.19
N PRO A 276 4.37 19.73 -33.78
CA PRO A 276 4.41 20.25 -32.42
C PRO A 276 3.12 21.02 -32.09
N ARG A 277 2.57 20.75 -30.92
CA ARG A 277 1.40 21.47 -30.40
C ARG A 277 1.84 22.74 -29.71
#